data_a35888afb300028cad10e3ab9b3b6c06
#
_entry.id   a35888afb300028cad10e3ab9b3b6c06
#
_cell.length_a   1.000
_cell.length_b   1.000
_cell.length_c   1.000
_cell.angle_alpha   90.00
_cell.angle_beta   90.00
_cell.angle_gamma   90.00
#
_symmetry.space_group_name_H-M   'P 1'
#
loop_
_entity.id
_entity.type
_entity.pdbx_description
1 polymer ?
#
loop_
_entity_poly.entity_id
_entity_poly.type
_entity_poly.pdbx_seq_one_letter_code
_entity_poly.pdbx_strand_id
1 'polypeptide(L)'
;MIQPLLIPTAAEKRIDTDFYVEGYATTFDKPYLLYEWDGNKYYERIDRNALAGADMSDVIMQYNHEGKVLARLSNGTLGVEANDNGLFTFADLSKSRAAQDMFEEIKNGLVTKMSWAFRVSEDSYDRDTRTRTILKIAKVYDVSAVSYPANADTDISARSYFDGVIEREQQERLERRKKLLKIKLMTEV
;
A
#
# COMPACT_ATOMS: atom_id res chain seq x y z
N MET A 1 -6.08 4.38 -6.93
CA MET A 1 -5.66 5.78 -7.25
C MET A 1 -5.24 6.39 -5.93
N ILE A 2 -3.93 6.54 -5.71
CA ILE A 2 -3.39 7.12 -4.47
C ILE A 2 -3.66 8.62 -4.52
N GLN A 3 -4.26 9.16 -3.46
CA GLN A 3 -4.59 10.59 -3.39
C GLN A 3 -3.31 11.41 -3.11
N PRO A 4 -3.22 12.63 -3.63
CA PRO A 4 -2.09 13.51 -3.36
C PRO A 4 -2.04 13.91 -1.89
N LEU A 5 -0.83 14.09 -1.38
CA LEU A 5 -0.56 14.74 -0.11
C LEU A 5 -0.94 16.21 -0.22
N LEU A 6 -1.74 16.71 0.71
CA LEU A 6 -2.26 18.06 0.68
C LEU A 6 -1.73 18.88 1.87
N ILE A 7 -1.60 20.19 1.65
CA ILE A 7 -1.42 21.18 2.72
C ILE A 7 -2.73 21.96 2.82
N PRO A 8 -3.58 21.68 3.80
CA PRO A 8 -4.90 22.31 3.92
C PRO A 8 -4.81 23.76 4.44
N THR A 9 -5.93 24.47 4.34
CA THR A 9 -6.10 25.77 4.96
C THR A 9 -6.19 25.66 6.49
N ALA A 10 -5.80 26.72 7.21
CA ALA A 10 -5.66 26.70 8.67
C ALA A 10 -6.91 26.24 9.48
N ALA A 11 -8.11 26.33 8.91
CA ALA A 11 -9.36 25.97 9.59
C ALA A 11 -9.61 24.46 9.70
N GLU A 12 -8.85 23.61 9.01
CA GLU A 12 -9.09 22.16 8.90
C GLU A 12 -7.98 21.29 9.50
N LYS A 13 -6.92 21.93 10.03
CA LYS A 13 -5.76 21.22 10.59
C LYS A 13 -6.13 20.43 11.85
N ARG A 14 -5.69 19.18 11.94
CA ARG A 14 -5.81 18.31 13.12
C ARG A 14 -4.72 18.57 14.17
N ILE A 15 -3.60 19.16 13.76
CA ILE A 15 -2.50 19.61 14.62
C ILE A 15 -2.21 21.06 14.28
N ASP A 16 -2.11 21.92 15.30
CA ASP A 16 -1.77 23.33 15.12
C ASP A 16 -0.26 23.50 14.90
N THR A 17 0.14 23.60 13.65
CA THR A 17 1.52 23.81 13.22
C THR A 17 1.58 24.42 11.82
N ASP A 18 2.64 25.18 11.54
CA ASP A 18 2.92 25.68 10.18
C ASP A 18 3.50 24.62 9.25
N PHE A 19 3.96 23.49 9.80
CA PHE A 19 4.53 22.35 9.08
C PHE A 19 3.56 21.18 8.96
N TYR A 20 2.28 21.48 8.80
CA TYR A 20 1.22 20.49 8.71
C TYR A 20 1.14 19.85 7.32
N VAL A 21 1.04 18.52 7.26
CA VAL A 21 0.73 17.76 6.06
C VAL A 21 -0.35 16.75 6.34
N GLU A 22 -1.15 16.40 5.32
CA GLU A 22 -2.14 15.35 5.42
C GLU A 22 -2.37 14.64 4.08
N GLY A 23 -2.94 13.44 4.11
CA GLY A 23 -3.28 12.66 2.94
C GLY A 23 -3.82 11.29 3.30
N TYR A 24 -4.15 10.49 2.29
CA TYR A 24 -4.53 9.10 2.47
C TYR A 24 -3.36 8.19 2.16
N ALA A 25 -2.94 7.39 3.13
CA ALA A 25 -1.92 6.37 2.93
C ALA A 25 -2.44 5.23 2.03
N THR A 26 -3.73 4.90 2.13
CA THR A 26 -4.45 4.00 1.22
C THR A 26 -5.93 4.37 1.16
N THR A 27 -6.63 3.88 0.12
CA THR A 27 -8.10 3.96 0.00
C THR A 27 -8.71 2.57 0.09
N PHE A 28 -9.93 2.46 0.68
CA PHE A 28 -10.62 1.19 0.82
C PHE A 28 -11.45 0.83 -0.40
N ASP A 29 -11.67 -0.48 -0.59
CA ASP A 29 -12.55 -1.10 -1.59
C ASP A 29 -12.23 -0.76 -3.06
N LYS A 30 -11.13 -0.09 -3.33
CA LYS A 30 -10.70 0.27 -4.69
C LYS A 30 -9.49 -0.56 -5.08
N PRO A 31 -9.59 -1.41 -6.12
CA PRO A 31 -8.42 -2.11 -6.63
C PRO A 31 -7.39 -1.14 -7.21
N TYR A 32 -6.14 -1.36 -6.93
CA TYR A 32 -5.01 -0.69 -7.55
C TYR A 32 -4.05 -1.69 -8.16
N LEU A 33 -3.38 -1.29 -9.25
CA LEU A 33 -2.38 -2.14 -9.88
C LEU A 33 -1.19 -2.25 -8.95
N LEU A 34 -0.88 -3.48 -8.53
CA LEU A 34 0.27 -3.76 -7.69
C LEU A 34 1.46 -4.28 -8.50
N TYR A 35 1.18 -5.12 -9.50
CA TYR A 35 2.20 -5.81 -10.27
C TYR A 35 1.74 -6.10 -11.70
N GLU A 36 2.65 -6.05 -12.67
CA GLU A 36 2.41 -6.49 -14.04
C GLU A 36 3.50 -7.47 -14.47
N TRP A 37 3.08 -8.64 -14.99
CA TRP A 37 3.99 -9.67 -15.46
C TRP A 37 3.43 -10.40 -16.69
N ASP A 38 4.25 -10.54 -17.73
CA ASP A 38 3.88 -11.20 -19.00
C ASP A 38 2.54 -10.70 -19.58
N GLY A 39 2.32 -9.38 -19.54
CA GLY A 39 1.09 -8.74 -20.00
C GLY A 39 -0.14 -8.95 -19.12
N ASN A 40 -0.01 -9.65 -18.00
CA ASN A 40 -1.06 -9.83 -17.01
C ASN A 40 -0.92 -8.83 -15.88
N LYS A 41 -2.04 -8.21 -15.49
CA LYS A 41 -2.10 -7.24 -14.40
C LYS A 41 -2.65 -7.90 -13.14
N TYR A 42 -1.96 -7.69 -12.02
CA TYR A 42 -2.32 -8.18 -10.70
C TYR A 42 -2.65 -7.00 -9.82
N TYR A 43 -3.81 -7.07 -9.17
CA TYR A 43 -4.35 -5.98 -8.38
C TYR A 43 -4.38 -6.32 -6.90
N GLU A 44 -4.31 -5.30 -6.07
CA GLU A 44 -4.60 -5.41 -4.65
C GLU A 44 -5.73 -4.45 -4.27
N ARG A 45 -6.54 -4.87 -3.31
CA ARG A 45 -7.62 -4.08 -2.72
C ARG A 45 -7.59 -4.26 -1.22
N ILE A 46 -7.76 -3.18 -0.49
CA ILE A 46 -7.90 -3.20 0.97
C ILE A 46 -9.38 -3.19 1.31
N ASP A 47 -9.86 -4.21 2.03
CA ASP A 47 -11.22 -4.22 2.56
C ASP A 47 -11.39 -3.09 3.60
N ARG A 48 -12.57 -2.45 3.64
CA ARG A 48 -12.83 -1.35 4.57
C ARG A 48 -12.71 -1.73 6.04
N ASN A 49 -12.88 -3.01 6.37
CA ASN A 49 -12.75 -3.54 7.73
C ASN A 49 -11.34 -4.09 8.00
N ALA A 50 -10.42 -4.02 7.05
CA ALA A 50 -9.09 -4.64 7.16
C ALA A 50 -8.28 -4.13 8.36
N LEU A 51 -8.53 -2.89 8.78
CA LEU A 51 -7.87 -2.28 9.94
C LEU A 51 -8.57 -2.53 11.27
N ALA A 52 -9.74 -3.20 11.29
CA ALA A 52 -10.43 -3.53 12.53
C ALA A 52 -9.57 -4.48 13.37
N GLY A 53 -9.00 -3.98 14.47
CA GLY A 53 -8.10 -4.73 15.35
C GLY A 53 -6.62 -4.76 14.92
N ALA A 54 -6.23 -4.01 13.91
CA ALA A 54 -4.82 -3.83 13.55
C ALA A 54 -4.04 -3.12 14.68
N ASP A 55 -2.82 -3.60 14.95
CA ASP A 55 -1.90 -2.88 15.83
C ASP A 55 -1.38 -1.62 15.10
N MET A 56 -1.83 -0.47 15.56
CA MET A 56 -1.38 0.85 15.13
C MET A 56 -0.81 1.65 16.31
N SER A 57 -0.32 0.97 17.35
CA SER A 57 0.16 1.61 18.59
C SER A 57 1.34 2.54 18.38
N ASP A 58 2.17 2.28 17.38
CA ASP A 58 3.33 3.11 17.06
C ASP A 58 3.65 3.08 15.56
N VAL A 59 2.97 3.93 14.81
CA VAL A 59 3.20 4.14 13.37
C VAL A 59 4.18 5.30 13.19
N ILE A 60 5.07 5.19 12.20
CA ILE A 60 6.03 6.25 11.86
C ILE A 60 5.75 6.81 10.46
N MET A 61 6.25 8.01 10.20
CA MET A 61 6.31 8.59 8.86
C MET A 61 7.74 8.66 8.39
N GLN A 62 8.00 8.17 7.17
CA GLN A 62 9.33 8.18 6.54
C GLN A 62 9.22 8.71 5.09
N TYR A 63 10.36 8.75 4.40
CA TYR A 63 10.43 8.95 2.96
C TYR A 63 10.79 7.61 2.31
N ASN A 64 10.00 7.18 1.30
CA ASN A 64 10.21 5.92 0.56
C ASN A 64 10.39 4.67 1.46
N HIS A 65 9.74 4.62 2.65
CA HIS A 65 9.80 3.53 3.63
C HIS A 65 11.20 3.31 4.24
N GLU A 66 12.08 4.30 4.21
CA GLU A 66 13.44 4.15 4.71
C GLU A 66 14.00 5.47 5.30
N GLY A 67 15.19 5.37 5.89
CA GLY A 67 15.94 6.52 6.36
C GLY A 67 15.43 7.09 7.68
N LYS A 68 15.35 8.42 7.77
CA LYS A 68 14.98 9.12 9.01
C LYS A 68 13.48 9.13 9.24
N VAL A 69 13.09 8.96 10.50
CA VAL A 69 11.70 9.17 10.92
C VAL A 69 11.39 10.66 10.90
N LEU A 70 10.37 11.04 10.14
CA LEU A 70 9.93 12.42 9.95
C LEU A 70 8.88 12.82 10.99
N ALA A 71 7.96 11.91 11.32
CA ALA A 71 6.95 12.05 12.36
C ALA A 71 6.62 10.67 12.97
N ARG A 72 6.01 10.66 14.17
CA ARG A 72 5.72 9.42 14.88
C ARG A 72 4.45 9.53 15.73
N LEU A 73 3.66 8.46 15.76
CA LEU A 73 2.42 8.42 16.52
C LEU A 73 2.65 8.57 18.03
N SER A 74 3.62 7.82 18.58
CA SER A 74 3.87 7.78 20.03
C SER A 74 4.37 9.10 20.64
N ASN A 75 4.87 10.05 19.83
CA ASN A 75 5.24 11.38 20.30
C ASN A 75 4.23 12.49 19.90
N GLY A 76 3.09 12.10 19.30
CA GLY A 76 2.01 13.03 18.92
C GLY A 76 2.30 13.88 17.68
N THR A 77 3.38 13.62 16.92
CA THR A 77 3.67 14.34 15.68
C THR A 77 3.02 13.71 14.44
N LEU A 78 2.47 12.51 14.57
CA LEU A 78 1.72 11.79 13.53
C LEU A 78 0.35 11.39 14.07
N GLY A 79 -0.68 11.48 13.24
CA GLY A 79 -1.97 10.87 13.47
C GLY A 79 -2.38 10.01 12.29
N VAL A 80 -3.06 8.89 12.57
CA VAL A 80 -3.64 7.99 11.58
C VAL A 80 -5.07 7.65 12.00
N GLU A 81 -6.02 7.78 11.06
CA GLU A 81 -7.44 7.59 11.30
C GLU A 81 -8.05 6.78 10.15
N ALA A 82 -8.62 5.60 10.44
CA ALA A 82 -9.43 4.89 9.47
C ALA A 82 -10.80 5.56 9.37
N ASN A 83 -11.21 5.91 8.15
CA ASN A 83 -12.53 6.47 7.86
C ASN A 83 -13.16 5.78 6.64
N ASP A 84 -14.33 6.23 6.18
CA ASP A 84 -15.05 5.61 5.06
C ASP A 84 -14.27 5.60 3.74
N ASN A 85 -13.29 6.47 3.57
CA ASN A 85 -12.49 6.58 2.34
C ASN A 85 -11.21 5.74 2.37
N GLY A 86 -10.59 5.57 3.55
CA GLY A 86 -9.29 4.92 3.68
C GLY A 86 -8.58 5.21 4.99
N LEU A 87 -7.27 5.02 5.02
CA LEU A 87 -6.40 5.38 6.13
C LEU A 87 -5.93 6.83 5.95
N PHE A 88 -6.64 7.75 6.61
CA PHE A 88 -6.28 9.16 6.65
C PHE A 88 -5.10 9.38 7.59
N THR A 89 -4.16 10.20 7.16
CA THR A 89 -2.90 10.46 7.86
C THR A 89 -2.64 11.95 7.89
N PHE A 90 -2.17 12.45 9.03
CA PHE A 90 -1.76 13.84 9.20
C PHE A 90 -0.53 13.94 10.11
N ALA A 91 0.34 14.91 9.85
CA ALA A 91 1.60 15.04 10.57
C ALA A 91 2.05 16.49 10.78
N ASP A 92 2.77 16.70 11.90
CA ASP A 92 3.58 17.88 12.18
C ASP A 92 5.04 17.61 11.83
N LEU A 93 5.54 18.20 10.76
CA LEU A 93 6.90 18.07 10.29
C LEU A 93 7.87 19.13 10.84
N SER A 94 7.51 19.81 11.96
CA SER A 94 8.35 20.88 12.55
C SER A 94 9.53 20.37 13.39
N LYS A 95 9.54 19.09 13.82
CA LYS A 95 10.38 18.62 14.94
C LYS A 95 11.80 18.23 14.57
N SER A 96 12.14 18.15 13.30
CA SER A 96 13.52 17.89 12.85
C SER A 96 13.81 18.57 11.53
N ARG A 97 15.10 18.84 11.25
CA ARG A 97 15.50 19.42 9.96
C ARG A 97 15.07 18.58 8.78
N ALA A 98 15.23 17.24 8.87
CA ALA A 98 14.82 16.34 7.80
C ALA A 98 13.29 16.37 7.55
N ALA A 99 12.46 16.54 8.61
CA ALA A 99 11.03 16.69 8.45
C ALA A 99 10.65 18.03 7.83
N GLN A 100 11.33 19.12 8.21
CA GLN A 100 11.11 20.45 7.62
C GLN A 100 11.51 20.46 6.14
N ASP A 101 12.64 19.84 5.77
CA ASP A 101 13.06 19.69 4.37
C ASP A 101 12.00 18.91 3.56
N MET A 102 11.44 17.82 4.11
CA MET A 102 10.34 17.07 3.50
C MET A 102 9.06 17.90 3.36
N PHE A 103 8.73 18.72 4.36
CA PHE A 103 7.59 19.64 4.24
C PHE A 103 7.74 20.59 3.04
N GLU A 104 8.93 21.18 2.86
CA GLU A 104 9.20 22.05 1.71
C GLU A 104 9.13 21.28 0.37
N GLU A 105 9.59 20.03 0.31
CA GLU A 105 9.45 19.18 -0.87
C GLU A 105 7.99 18.89 -1.22
N ILE A 106 7.15 18.60 -0.22
CA ILE A 106 5.71 18.40 -0.38
C ILE A 106 5.04 19.69 -0.84
N LYS A 107 5.32 20.80 -0.18
CA LYS A 107 4.76 22.12 -0.46
C LYS A 107 5.09 22.58 -1.88
N ASN A 108 6.29 22.29 -2.36
CA ASN A 108 6.74 22.63 -3.72
C ASN A 108 6.32 21.59 -4.78
N GLY A 109 5.55 20.55 -4.39
CA GLY A 109 5.03 19.54 -5.31
C GLY A 109 6.07 18.55 -5.83
N LEU A 110 7.24 18.44 -5.20
CA LEU A 110 8.27 17.44 -5.55
C LEU A 110 7.87 16.05 -5.06
N VAL A 111 7.27 15.97 -3.87
CA VAL A 111 6.71 14.75 -3.29
C VAL A 111 5.21 14.93 -3.10
N THR A 112 4.41 14.13 -3.81
CA THR A 112 2.94 14.34 -3.87
C THR A 112 2.14 13.08 -3.54
N LYS A 113 2.81 11.98 -3.20
CA LYS A 113 2.17 10.67 -3.02
C LYS A 113 2.46 10.10 -1.65
N MET A 114 1.58 9.20 -1.22
CA MET A 114 1.75 8.42 0.00
C MET A 114 1.71 6.92 -0.29
N SER A 115 2.37 6.17 0.55
CA SER A 115 2.32 4.72 0.64
C SER A 115 2.32 4.30 2.10
N TRP A 116 2.17 3.01 2.38
CA TRP A 116 2.18 2.48 3.74
C TRP A 116 2.77 1.07 3.78
N ALA A 117 3.33 0.69 4.92
CA ALA A 117 3.85 -0.65 5.16
C ALA A 117 3.05 -1.32 6.29
N PHE A 118 2.61 -2.57 6.04
CA PHE A 118 1.75 -3.31 6.95
C PHE A 118 2.01 -4.80 6.87
N ARG A 119 1.53 -5.54 7.86
CA ARG A 119 1.54 -7.00 7.88
C ARG A 119 0.13 -7.54 7.76
N VAL A 120 -0.10 -8.36 6.74
CA VAL A 120 -1.36 -9.05 6.50
C VAL A 120 -1.52 -10.21 7.48
N SER A 121 -2.72 -10.43 8.01
CA SER A 121 -3.11 -11.62 8.76
C SER A 121 -4.15 -12.47 8.04
N GLU A 122 -4.95 -11.87 7.14
CA GLU A 122 -5.94 -12.60 6.36
C GLU A 122 -6.13 -11.91 5.01
N ASP A 123 -6.13 -12.67 3.93
CA ASP A 123 -6.40 -12.20 2.58
C ASP A 123 -7.14 -13.26 1.75
N SER A 124 -7.69 -12.84 0.63
CA SER A 124 -8.30 -13.71 -0.38
C SER A 124 -7.82 -13.33 -1.77
N TYR A 125 -7.79 -14.31 -2.69
CA TYR A 125 -7.39 -14.08 -4.08
C TYR A 125 -8.47 -14.53 -5.05
N ASP A 126 -8.92 -13.59 -5.88
CA ASP A 126 -9.81 -13.85 -7.00
C ASP A 126 -8.98 -14.06 -8.28
N ARG A 127 -9.04 -15.28 -8.84
CA ARG A 127 -8.28 -15.67 -10.04
C ARG A 127 -8.82 -15.04 -11.32
N ASP A 128 -10.11 -14.78 -11.40
CA ASP A 128 -10.72 -14.24 -12.61
C ASP A 128 -10.34 -12.78 -12.82
N THR A 129 -10.33 -12.01 -11.75
CA THR A 129 -9.94 -10.60 -11.75
C THR A 129 -8.47 -10.39 -11.43
N ARG A 130 -7.74 -11.43 -11.03
CA ARG A 130 -6.36 -11.36 -10.49
C ARG A 130 -6.21 -10.33 -9.39
N THR A 131 -7.20 -10.29 -8.50
CA THR A 131 -7.25 -9.32 -7.41
C THR A 131 -7.04 -10.01 -6.06
N ARG A 132 -6.00 -9.59 -5.35
CA ARG A 132 -5.80 -9.90 -3.93
C ARG A 132 -6.60 -8.93 -3.09
N THR A 133 -7.49 -9.40 -2.22
CA THR A 133 -8.19 -8.58 -1.23
C THR A 133 -7.59 -8.82 0.14
N ILE A 134 -7.04 -7.77 0.75
CA ILE A 134 -6.56 -7.78 2.12
C ILE A 134 -7.78 -7.65 3.03
N LEU A 135 -8.09 -8.71 3.78
CA LEU A 135 -9.25 -8.80 4.66
C LEU A 135 -8.93 -8.37 6.08
N LYS A 136 -7.71 -8.69 6.58
CA LYS A 136 -7.25 -8.26 7.91
C LYS A 136 -5.77 -7.92 7.92
N ILE A 137 -5.47 -6.83 8.58
CA ILE A 137 -4.11 -6.35 8.83
C ILE A 137 -3.79 -6.59 10.30
N ALA A 138 -2.65 -7.24 10.55
CA ALA A 138 -2.17 -7.47 11.90
C ALA A 138 -1.50 -6.23 12.50
N LYS A 139 -0.73 -5.49 11.68
CA LYS A 139 0.04 -4.33 12.13
C LYS A 139 0.29 -3.37 10.97
N VAL A 140 0.23 -2.07 11.27
CA VAL A 140 0.74 -0.98 10.42
C VAL A 140 2.08 -0.51 10.99
N TYR A 141 3.12 -0.45 10.15
CA TYR A 141 4.46 -0.03 10.56
C TYR A 141 4.72 1.43 10.25
N ASP A 142 4.44 1.83 9.01
CA ASP A 142 4.65 3.21 8.58
C ASP A 142 3.59 3.69 7.59
N VAL A 143 3.49 5.00 7.49
CA VAL A 143 2.86 5.75 6.41
C VAL A 143 3.93 6.68 5.85
N SER A 144 4.22 6.59 4.56
CA SER A 144 5.38 7.26 3.99
C SER A 144 5.00 8.21 2.87
N ALA A 145 5.66 9.37 2.83
CA ALA A 145 5.74 10.19 1.64
C ALA A 145 6.62 9.48 0.61
N VAL A 146 6.18 9.34 -0.63
CA VAL A 146 6.91 8.57 -1.65
C VAL A 146 7.00 9.31 -2.98
N SER A 147 8.13 9.12 -3.68
CA SER A 147 8.32 9.64 -5.04
C SER A 147 7.38 8.96 -6.03
N TYR A 148 7.25 7.63 -5.92
CA TYR A 148 6.35 6.82 -6.73
C TYR A 148 5.54 5.89 -5.82
N PRO A 149 4.20 5.94 -5.89
CA PRO A 149 3.37 5.04 -5.09
C PRO A 149 3.39 3.63 -5.66
N ALA A 150 3.33 2.64 -4.77
CA ALA A 150 3.20 1.23 -5.10
C ALA A 150 4.17 0.76 -6.19
N ASN A 151 5.47 0.97 -5.99
CA ASN A 151 6.48 0.27 -6.75
C ASN A 151 6.46 -1.19 -6.32
N ALA A 152 6.54 -2.11 -7.30
CA ALA A 152 6.67 -3.55 -7.06
C ALA A 152 7.87 -3.91 -6.14
N ASP A 153 8.79 -2.98 -5.93
CA ASP A 153 9.97 -3.14 -5.08
C ASP A 153 9.73 -2.75 -3.61
N THR A 154 8.65 -2.06 -3.26
CA THR A 154 8.39 -1.60 -1.89
C THR A 154 7.57 -2.56 -1.04
N ASP A 155 6.90 -3.54 -1.65
CA ASP A 155 6.20 -4.61 -0.93
C ASP A 155 6.81 -5.97 -1.27
N ILE A 156 7.87 -6.34 -0.57
CA ILE A 156 8.52 -7.66 -0.68
C ILE A 156 7.52 -8.78 -0.39
N SER A 157 6.57 -8.57 0.52
CA SER A 157 5.57 -9.58 0.86
C SER A 157 4.51 -9.74 -0.23
N ALA A 158 4.07 -8.67 -0.87
CA ALA A 158 3.12 -8.76 -1.97
C ALA A 158 3.75 -9.37 -3.22
N ARG A 159 5.00 -9.01 -3.53
CA ARG A 159 5.74 -9.59 -4.65
C ARG A 159 5.92 -11.10 -4.48
N SER A 160 6.38 -11.57 -3.33
CA SER A 160 6.53 -13.00 -3.03
C SER A 160 5.19 -13.74 -3.05
N TYR A 161 4.09 -13.10 -2.65
CA TYR A 161 2.75 -13.66 -2.77
C TYR A 161 2.38 -13.90 -4.23
N PHE A 162 2.52 -12.90 -5.11
CA PHE A 162 2.18 -13.02 -6.52
C PHE A 162 3.15 -13.93 -7.29
N ASP A 163 4.43 -13.97 -6.96
CA ASP A 163 5.37 -14.95 -7.52
C ASP A 163 4.86 -16.37 -7.25
N GLY A 164 4.44 -16.69 -6.03
CA GLY A 164 3.85 -17.98 -5.69
C GLY A 164 2.49 -18.27 -6.36
N VAL A 165 1.69 -17.24 -6.67
CA VAL A 165 0.45 -17.37 -7.46
C VAL A 165 0.79 -17.68 -8.92
N ILE A 166 1.72 -16.92 -9.50
CA ILE A 166 2.18 -17.06 -10.89
C ILE A 166 2.76 -18.46 -11.12
N GLU A 167 3.62 -18.95 -10.23
CA GLU A 167 4.20 -20.30 -10.33
C GLU A 167 3.11 -21.39 -10.33
N ARG A 168 2.10 -21.28 -9.46
CA ARG A 168 0.98 -22.23 -9.42
C ARG A 168 0.14 -22.17 -10.69
N GLU A 169 -0.19 -20.99 -11.20
CA GLU A 169 -0.95 -20.83 -12.44
C GLU A 169 -0.19 -21.39 -13.66
N GLN A 170 1.13 -21.20 -13.70
CA GLN A 170 1.99 -21.79 -14.75
C GLN A 170 2.00 -23.31 -14.67
N GLN A 171 2.13 -23.87 -13.48
CA GLN A 171 2.16 -25.32 -13.28
C GLN A 171 0.83 -25.97 -13.65
N GLU A 172 -0.30 -25.38 -13.23
CA GLU A 172 -1.64 -25.82 -13.62
C GLU A 172 -1.85 -25.76 -15.14
N ARG A 173 -1.39 -24.69 -15.81
CA ARG A 173 -1.44 -24.53 -17.27
C ARG A 173 -0.61 -25.58 -17.98
N LEU A 174 0.58 -25.88 -17.49
CA LEU A 174 1.46 -26.91 -18.03
C LEU A 174 0.82 -28.30 -17.91
N GLU A 175 0.26 -28.65 -16.74
CA GLU A 175 -0.41 -29.92 -16.51
C GLU A 175 -1.68 -30.07 -17.37
N ARG A 176 -2.46 -29.00 -17.53
CA ARG A 176 -3.63 -28.99 -18.43
C ARG A 176 -3.21 -29.23 -19.89
N ARG A 177 -2.11 -28.59 -20.34
CA ARG A 177 -1.55 -28.78 -21.70
C ARG A 177 -1.05 -30.20 -21.90
N LYS A 178 -0.33 -30.79 -20.95
CA LYS A 178 0.10 -32.19 -20.97
C LYS A 178 -1.08 -33.16 -21.11
N LYS A 179 -2.15 -32.91 -20.30
CA LYS A 179 -3.36 -33.73 -20.32
C LYS A 179 -4.07 -33.67 -21.69
N LEU A 180 -4.19 -32.48 -22.28
CA LEU A 180 -4.79 -32.30 -23.61
C LEU A 180 -3.97 -32.99 -24.70
N LEU A 181 -2.63 -32.89 -24.69
CA LEU A 181 -1.75 -33.59 -25.62
C LEU A 181 -1.87 -35.10 -25.49
N LYS A 182 -1.96 -35.63 -24.26
CA LYS A 182 -2.14 -37.06 -24.02
C LYS A 182 -3.48 -37.57 -24.59
N ILE A 183 -4.57 -36.80 -24.39
CA ILE A 183 -5.88 -37.14 -24.96
C ILE A 183 -5.81 -37.16 -26.51
N LYS A 184 -5.18 -36.11 -27.09
CA LYS A 184 -5.05 -36.01 -28.56
C LYS A 184 -4.29 -37.20 -29.14
N LEU A 185 -3.17 -37.61 -28.51
CA LEU A 185 -2.38 -38.78 -28.92
C LEU A 185 -3.17 -40.10 -28.80
N MET A 186 -4.11 -40.21 -27.85
CA MET A 186 -4.94 -41.40 -27.68
C MET A 186 -6.14 -41.47 -28.63
N THR A 187 -6.49 -40.34 -29.26
CA THR A 187 -7.63 -40.26 -30.22
C THR A 187 -7.17 -40.31 -31.71
N GLU A 188 -5.85 -40.21 -31.97
CA GLU A 188 -5.27 -40.31 -33.32
C GLU A 188 -4.70 -41.72 -33.63
N VAL A 189 -4.96 -42.70 -32.74
CA VAL A 189 -4.67 -44.14 -32.96
C VAL A 189 -5.99 -44.88 -33.10
#